data_f95ad9d6a998f05be63a92ce81b867df
#
_entry.id   f95ad9d6a998f05be63a92ce81b867df
#
_cell.length_a   1.000
_cell.length_b   1.000
_cell.length_c   1.000
_cell.angle_alpha   90.00
_cell.angle_beta   90.00
_cell.angle_gamma   90.00
#
_symmetry.space_group_name_H-M   'P 1'
#
loop_
_entity.id
_entity.type
_entity.pdbx_description
1 polymer ?
#
loop_
_entity_poly.entity_id
_entity_poly.type
_entity_poly.pdbx_seq_one_letter_code
_entity_poly.pdbx_strand_id
1 'polypeptide(L)'
;MDIEKIKETPIADFLSRLGFHPVKKRGATLWYHAPYRGDKSPSFKLDTRKEKWFDFGMGEGGDIFTLAGKLIPSNDFIRQAQYITETMRSALPLCSAKNLPMPEIKGTEYLKDLPDEEPQFSNVEVLPLGHYALRQYLTERAIPFEVASRYCKELHYDLRNKRYFAIGFPNDKGGYEVRNKFFKGCVAPKGTTFIKAGNEQGWECNVFEGFFDFLSAVTINQDATQRDNLVLNSIIYLRKSTDLLSQYDHVHAYLDNDDAGRKAVQTLKDCLGEKVIDHTADYNGCKDLNEFLVKNQQNINNNQNSTNNESNNNNNEECNEEISEGGLHGSRRVLHRCLR
;
A
#
# COMPACT_ATOMS: atom_id res chain seq x y z
N MET A 1 -22.88 -35.27 -8.58
CA MET A 1 -21.70 -34.45 -8.25
C MET A 1 -21.76 -34.19 -6.78
N ASP A 2 -20.78 -34.61 -6.01
CA ASP A 2 -20.73 -34.45 -4.55
C ASP A 2 -20.04 -33.13 -4.22
N ILE A 3 -20.82 -32.10 -3.89
CA ILE A 3 -20.35 -30.75 -3.65
C ILE A 3 -19.49 -30.67 -2.39
N GLU A 4 -19.83 -31.43 -1.35
CA GLU A 4 -19.04 -31.46 -0.10
C GLU A 4 -17.64 -32.03 -0.36
N LYS A 5 -17.53 -33.07 -1.15
CA LYS A 5 -16.25 -33.66 -1.54
C LYS A 5 -15.39 -32.71 -2.40
N ILE A 6 -16.02 -31.85 -3.20
CA ILE A 6 -15.31 -30.81 -3.97
C ILE A 6 -14.81 -29.70 -3.04
N LYS A 7 -15.55 -29.30 -2.00
CA LYS A 7 -15.12 -28.32 -1.00
C LYS A 7 -13.91 -28.77 -0.19
N GLU A 8 -13.77 -30.08 0.03
CA GLU A 8 -12.66 -30.69 0.75
C GLU A 8 -11.39 -30.83 -0.12
N THR A 9 -11.47 -30.54 -1.42
CA THR A 9 -10.32 -30.60 -2.33
C THR A 9 -9.28 -29.55 -1.93
N PRO A 10 -8.03 -29.94 -1.61
CA PRO A 10 -6.99 -28.98 -1.29
C PRO A 10 -6.69 -28.08 -2.49
N ILE A 11 -6.74 -26.78 -2.29
CA ILE A 11 -6.47 -25.79 -3.35
C ILE A 11 -5.04 -25.95 -3.89
N ALA A 12 -4.09 -26.32 -3.04
CA ALA A 12 -2.71 -26.59 -3.44
C ALA A 12 -2.61 -27.73 -4.45
N ASP A 13 -3.39 -28.81 -4.26
CA ASP A 13 -3.42 -29.96 -5.15
C ASP A 13 -4.09 -29.60 -6.48
N PHE A 14 -5.17 -28.83 -6.43
CA PHE A 14 -5.85 -28.31 -7.61
C PHE A 14 -4.93 -27.43 -8.46
N LEU A 15 -4.19 -26.50 -7.84
CA LEU A 15 -3.20 -25.67 -8.52
C LEU A 15 -2.05 -26.49 -9.09
N SER A 16 -1.56 -27.49 -8.36
CA SER A 16 -0.50 -28.39 -8.82
C SER A 16 -0.91 -29.18 -10.06
N ARG A 17 -2.17 -29.64 -10.11
CA ARG A 17 -2.74 -30.33 -11.29
C ARG A 17 -2.80 -29.43 -12.52
N LEU A 18 -2.98 -28.14 -12.32
CA LEU A 18 -2.97 -27.14 -13.39
C LEU A 18 -1.55 -26.66 -13.76
N GLY A 19 -0.50 -27.22 -13.11
CA GLY A 19 0.90 -26.87 -13.35
C GLY A 19 1.39 -25.62 -12.61
N PHE A 20 0.60 -25.10 -11.67
CA PHE A 20 1.05 -23.99 -10.81
C PHE A 20 1.70 -24.50 -9.55
N HIS A 21 2.93 -24.09 -9.31
CA HIS A 21 3.71 -24.45 -8.12
C HIS A 21 3.98 -23.24 -7.24
N PRO A 22 4.02 -23.42 -5.91
CA PRO A 22 4.30 -22.29 -5.03
C PRO A 22 5.74 -21.82 -5.20
N VAL A 23 5.90 -20.49 -5.30
CA VAL A 23 7.21 -19.84 -5.36
C VAL A 23 7.83 -19.72 -3.98
N LYS A 24 6.98 -19.66 -2.94
CA LYS A 24 7.40 -19.55 -1.56
C LYS A 24 6.41 -20.26 -0.65
N LYS A 25 6.95 -20.97 0.35
CA LYS A 25 6.17 -21.62 1.43
C LYS A 25 6.57 -21.01 2.75
N ARG A 26 5.58 -20.73 3.60
CA ARG A 26 5.79 -20.27 4.97
C ARG A 26 4.75 -20.90 5.88
N GLY A 27 5.13 -21.98 6.56
CA GLY A 27 4.21 -22.79 7.33
C GLY A 27 3.06 -23.32 6.47
N ALA A 28 1.82 -23.07 6.89
CA ALA A 28 0.63 -23.42 6.13
C ALA A 28 0.30 -22.42 5.01
N THR A 29 1.13 -21.41 4.79
CA THR A 29 0.93 -20.42 3.74
C THR A 29 1.81 -20.71 2.54
N LEU A 30 1.19 -20.79 1.36
CA LEU A 30 1.85 -20.93 0.07
C LEU A 30 1.66 -19.62 -0.72
N TRP A 31 2.72 -19.20 -1.42
CA TRP A 31 2.70 -18.05 -2.29
C TRP A 31 2.94 -18.46 -3.72
N TYR A 32 2.11 -17.96 -4.62
CA TYR A 32 2.18 -18.22 -6.06
C TYR A 32 2.21 -16.90 -6.83
N HIS A 33 2.63 -16.95 -8.07
CA HIS A 33 2.16 -15.98 -9.06
C HIS A 33 0.68 -16.24 -9.32
N ALA A 34 -0.11 -15.18 -9.50
CA ALA A 34 -1.56 -15.33 -9.69
C ALA A 34 -1.86 -16.22 -10.92
N PRO A 35 -2.62 -17.33 -10.77
CA PRO A 35 -2.75 -18.35 -11.81
C PRO A 35 -3.65 -17.92 -12.99
N TYR A 36 -4.35 -16.80 -12.90
CA TYR A 36 -5.33 -16.33 -13.88
C TYR A 36 -4.96 -14.98 -14.53
N ARG A 37 -3.76 -14.45 -14.23
CA ARG A 37 -3.24 -13.20 -14.80
C ARG A 37 -1.72 -13.18 -14.87
N GLY A 38 -1.16 -12.27 -15.67
CA GLY A 38 0.28 -12.00 -15.64
C GLY A 38 0.67 -11.38 -14.29
N ASP A 39 1.58 -12.03 -13.56
CA ASP A 39 2.05 -11.59 -12.26
C ASP A 39 3.59 -11.58 -12.25
N LYS A 40 4.20 -10.40 -12.02
CA LYS A 40 5.67 -10.25 -12.02
C LYS A 40 6.29 -10.60 -10.68
N SER A 41 5.50 -10.56 -9.61
CA SER A 41 5.93 -10.89 -8.24
C SER A 41 4.86 -11.73 -7.55
N PRO A 42 5.23 -12.75 -6.73
CA PRO A 42 4.27 -13.63 -6.07
C PRO A 42 3.31 -12.84 -5.19
N SER A 43 2.08 -12.65 -5.63
CA SER A 43 1.05 -11.89 -4.92
C SER A 43 -0.18 -12.71 -4.54
N PHE A 44 -0.25 -13.96 -4.99
CA PHE A 44 -1.34 -14.88 -4.67
C PHE A 44 -0.96 -15.74 -3.46
N LYS A 45 -1.64 -15.54 -2.35
CA LYS A 45 -1.44 -16.23 -1.07
C LYS A 45 -2.51 -17.30 -0.88
N LEU A 46 -2.12 -18.53 -0.54
CA LEU A 46 -3.00 -19.63 -0.15
C LEU A 46 -2.73 -20.01 1.31
N ASP A 47 -3.78 -20.03 2.12
CA ASP A 47 -3.76 -20.60 3.48
C ASP A 47 -4.31 -22.03 3.40
N THR A 48 -3.43 -23.05 3.55
CA THR A 48 -3.78 -24.47 3.44
C THR A 48 -4.52 -25.02 4.66
N ARG A 49 -4.60 -24.30 5.79
CA ARG A 49 -5.41 -24.71 6.95
C ARG A 49 -6.88 -24.30 6.76
N LYS A 50 -7.07 -23.13 6.15
CA LYS A 50 -8.40 -22.55 5.92
C LYS A 50 -8.96 -22.90 4.55
N GLU A 51 -8.14 -23.43 3.66
CA GLU A 51 -8.42 -23.64 2.24
C GLU A 51 -9.02 -22.37 1.61
N LYS A 52 -8.33 -21.23 1.84
CA LYS A 52 -8.69 -19.93 1.33
C LYS A 52 -7.49 -19.27 0.67
N TRP A 53 -7.75 -18.61 -0.44
CA TRP A 53 -6.74 -17.84 -1.15
C TRP A 53 -7.03 -16.35 -1.10
N PHE A 54 -6.01 -15.54 -1.32
CA PHE A 54 -6.11 -14.10 -1.46
C PHE A 54 -5.04 -13.60 -2.44
N ASP A 55 -5.47 -12.85 -3.46
CA ASP A 55 -4.59 -12.15 -4.42
C ASP A 55 -4.44 -10.70 -4.00
N PHE A 56 -3.27 -10.34 -3.50
CA PHE A 56 -2.95 -8.98 -3.08
C PHE A 56 -2.87 -8.00 -4.26
N GLY A 57 -2.60 -8.48 -5.49
CA GLY A 57 -2.57 -7.65 -6.69
C GLY A 57 -3.96 -7.22 -7.18
N MET A 58 -4.99 -8.02 -6.87
CA MET A 58 -6.38 -7.73 -7.24
C MET A 58 -7.24 -7.31 -6.05
N GLY A 59 -6.75 -7.49 -4.80
CA GLY A 59 -7.55 -7.27 -3.60
C GLY A 59 -8.70 -8.25 -3.41
N GLU A 60 -8.64 -9.43 -4.05
CA GLU A 60 -9.70 -10.43 -4.06
C GLU A 60 -9.25 -11.74 -3.45
N GLY A 61 -10.20 -12.49 -2.90
CA GLY A 61 -9.93 -13.80 -2.30
C GLY A 61 -11.16 -14.69 -2.26
N GLY A 62 -10.96 -15.94 -1.87
CA GLY A 62 -12.07 -16.88 -1.77
C GLY A 62 -11.65 -18.32 -1.51
N ASP A 63 -12.45 -19.24 -2.01
CA ASP A 63 -12.27 -20.69 -1.94
C ASP A 63 -11.97 -21.31 -3.30
N ILE A 64 -11.99 -22.64 -3.37
CA ILE A 64 -11.70 -23.38 -4.60
C ILE A 64 -12.68 -23.04 -5.73
N PHE A 65 -13.97 -22.79 -5.43
CA PHE A 65 -14.96 -22.45 -6.46
C PHE A 65 -14.71 -21.06 -7.03
N THR A 66 -14.49 -20.07 -6.16
CA THR A 66 -14.14 -18.72 -6.61
C THR A 66 -12.85 -18.69 -7.42
N LEU A 67 -11.86 -19.53 -7.06
CA LEU A 67 -10.63 -19.69 -7.84
C LEU A 67 -10.92 -20.34 -9.22
N ALA A 68 -11.69 -21.39 -9.25
CA ALA A 68 -12.10 -22.03 -10.52
C ALA A 68 -12.84 -21.02 -11.42
N GLY A 69 -13.73 -20.21 -10.84
CA GLY A 69 -14.44 -19.15 -11.57
C GLY A 69 -13.51 -18.10 -12.19
N LYS A 70 -12.38 -17.79 -11.55
CA LYS A 70 -11.35 -16.90 -12.12
C LYS A 70 -10.59 -17.55 -13.27
N LEU A 71 -10.32 -18.85 -13.17
CA LEU A 71 -9.56 -19.61 -14.18
C LEU A 71 -10.37 -19.85 -15.47
N ILE A 72 -11.68 -20.08 -15.36
CA ILE A 72 -12.58 -20.32 -16.51
C ILE A 72 -13.51 -19.13 -16.82
N PRO A 73 -13.24 -17.90 -16.44
CA PRO A 73 -14.09 -16.70 -16.32
C PRO A 73 -15.60 -17.00 -16.29
N SER A 74 -16.05 -17.64 -15.21
CA SER A 74 -17.46 -18.05 -15.09
C SER A 74 -17.97 -17.90 -13.66
N ASN A 75 -19.14 -17.27 -13.52
CA ASN A 75 -19.86 -17.17 -12.26
C ASN A 75 -20.83 -18.34 -12.02
N ASP A 76 -20.91 -19.29 -12.97
CA ASP A 76 -21.78 -20.46 -12.87
C ASP A 76 -21.15 -21.50 -11.95
N PHE A 77 -21.76 -21.73 -10.81
CA PHE A 77 -21.30 -22.69 -9.79
C PHE A 77 -21.19 -24.13 -10.32
N ILE A 78 -22.09 -24.55 -11.20
CA ILE A 78 -22.07 -25.90 -11.77
C ILE A 78 -20.85 -26.07 -12.67
N ARG A 79 -20.54 -25.07 -13.50
CA ARG A 79 -19.35 -25.07 -14.36
C ARG A 79 -18.05 -25.05 -13.54
N GLN A 80 -18.01 -24.28 -12.47
CA GLN A 80 -16.87 -24.25 -11.54
C GLN A 80 -16.64 -25.64 -10.93
N ALA A 81 -17.70 -26.28 -10.44
CA ALA A 81 -17.64 -27.60 -9.84
C ALA A 81 -17.22 -28.70 -10.87
N GLN A 82 -17.71 -28.62 -12.09
CA GLN A 82 -17.30 -29.52 -13.19
C GLN A 82 -15.82 -29.36 -13.49
N TYR A 83 -15.34 -28.14 -13.64
CA TYR A 83 -13.94 -27.84 -13.92
C TYR A 83 -13.00 -28.36 -12.84
N ILE A 84 -13.34 -28.19 -11.55
CA ILE A 84 -12.56 -28.74 -10.43
C ILE A 84 -12.53 -30.27 -10.53
N THR A 85 -13.69 -30.91 -10.75
CA THR A 85 -13.82 -32.37 -10.81
C THR A 85 -13.01 -32.94 -11.97
N GLU A 86 -13.08 -32.33 -13.14
CA GLU A 86 -12.33 -32.77 -14.33
C GLU A 86 -10.82 -32.62 -14.13
N THR A 87 -10.38 -31.47 -13.60
CA THR A 87 -8.98 -31.21 -13.27
C THR A 87 -8.43 -32.27 -12.30
N MET A 88 -9.19 -32.60 -11.26
CA MET A 88 -8.75 -33.58 -10.25
C MET A 88 -8.79 -35.03 -10.74
N ARG A 89 -9.61 -35.34 -11.77
CA ARG A 89 -9.67 -36.68 -12.39
C ARG A 89 -8.58 -36.92 -13.43
N SER A 90 -8.04 -35.87 -14.05
CA SER A 90 -6.99 -35.97 -15.06
C SER A 90 -5.72 -36.56 -14.46
N ALA A 91 -5.25 -37.67 -15.04
CA ALA A 91 -4.01 -38.31 -14.61
C ALA A 91 -2.73 -37.57 -15.05
N LEU A 92 -2.86 -36.58 -15.96
CA LEU A 92 -1.77 -35.75 -16.46
C LEU A 92 -2.05 -34.27 -16.16
N PRO A 93 -1.03 -33.44 -15.91
CA PRO A 93 -1.22 -32.01 -15.83
C PRO A 93 -1.83 -31.52 -17.15
N LEU A 94 -2.96 -30.84 -17.09
CA LEU A 94 -3.57 -30.17 -18.24
C LEU A 94 -2.71 -28.98 -18.68
N CYS A 95 -1.63 -29.25 -19.42
CA CYS A 95 -0.87 -28.24 -20.13
C CYS A 95 -1.68 -27.76 -21.34
N SER A 96 -2.62 -26.87 -21.13
CA SER A 96 -3.09 -26.01 -22.20
C SER A 96 -3.81 -24.77 -21.69
N ALA A 97 -3.05 -23.93 -20.98
CA ALA A 97 -3.25 -22.49 -21.03
C ALA A 97 -2.08 -21.94 -21.83
N LYS A 98 -2.39 -21.35 -22.97
CA LYS A 98 -1.49 -20.89 -24.02
C LYS A 98 -0.23 -20.19 -23.48
N ASN A 99 0.94 -20.74 -23.88
CA ASN A 99 2.25 -20.11 -24.03
C ASN A 99 2.46 -18.76 -23.33
N LEU A 100 2.91 -18.83 -22.07
CA LEU A 100 3.75 -17.79 -21.48
C LEU A 100 5.06 -18.46 -21.10
N PRO A 101 6.21 -17.93 -21.51
CA PRO A 101 7.50 -18.52 -21.14
C PRO A 101 7.70 -18.40 -19.63
N MET A 102 7.74 -19.54 -18.97
CA MET A 102 8.14 -19.66 -17.56
C MET A 102 9.66 -19.50 -17.48
N PRO A 103 10.21 -18.63 -16.64
CA PRO A 103 11.62 -18.70 -16.32
C PRO A 103 11.90 -19.97 -15.50
N GLU A 104 12.84 -20.80 -15.96
CA GLU A 104 13.39 -21.90 -15.17
C GLU A 104 14.06 -21.33 -13.92
N ILE A 105 13.51 -21.63 -12.75
CA ILE A 105 14.14 -21.31 -11.47
C ILE A 105 14.85 -22.59 -10.98
N LYS A 106 16.18 -22.63 -11.19
CA LYS A 106 17.07 -23.55 -10.49
C LYS A 106 17.21 -23.05 -9.04
N GLY A 107 16.91 -23.88 -8.08
CA GLY A 107 17.32 -23.63 -6.69
C GLY A 107 16.31 -23.99 -5.62
N THR A 108 16.23 -25.28 -5.25
CA THR A 108 15.48 -25.79 -4.10
C THR A 108 16.23 -25.68 -2.76
N GLU A 109 17.27 -24.87 -2.67
CA GLU A 109 18.17 -24.91 -1.49
C GLU A 109 17.88 -23.88 -0.37
N TYR A 110 16.88 -23.00 -0.51
CA TYR A 110 16.59 -21.98 0.51
C TYR A 110 15.36 -22.24 1.38
N LEU A 111 14.90 -23.50 1.49
CA LEU A 111 13.68 -23.85 2.25
C LEU A 111 13.96 -24.51 3.61
N LYS A 112 15.14 -24.34 4.21
CA LYS A 112 15.38 -24.79 5.58
C LYS A 112 15.23 -23.60 6.55
N ASP A 113 14.34 -23.81 7.55
CA ASP A 113 14.25 -23.08 8.81
C ASP A 113 13.67 -21.65 8.77
N LEU A 114 12.38 -21.52 8.43
CA LEU A 114 11.60 -20.37 8.85
C LEU A 114 10.46 -20.82 9.78
N PRO A 115 10.29 -20.20 10.96
CA PRO A 115 9.25 -20.58 11.89
C PRO A 115 7.84 -20.39 11.32
N ASP A 116 6.94 -21.31 11.70
CA ASP A 116 5.59 -21.49 11.15
C ASP A 116 4.55 -20.43 11.52
N GLU A 117 4.92 -19.38 12.24
CA GLU A 117 3.99 -18.34 12.68
C GLU A 117 4.19 -17.03 11.91
N GLU A 118 3.06 -16.35 11.56
CA GLU A 118 3.14 -14.94 11.17
C GLU A 118 3.89 -14.22 12.30
N PRO A 119 4.83 -13.33 11.98
CA PRO A 119 5.62 -12.68 13.01
C PRO A 119 4.68 -11.94 13.96
N GLN A 120 4.42 -12.55 15.11
CA GLN A 120 3.64 -11.92 16.16
C GLN A 120 4.48 -10.84 16.80
N PHE A 121 3.95 -9.63 16.79
CA PHE A 121 4.48 -8.56 17.61
C PHE A 121 4.15 -8.86 19.07
N SER A 122 5.16 -8.89 19.91
CA SER A 122 5.01 -9.06 21.35
C SER A 122 5.72 -7.94 22.09
N ASN A 123 5.40 -7.76 23.37
CA ASN A 123 5.97 -6.72 24.22
C ASN A 123 5.91 -5.32 23.56
N VAL A 124 4.73 -5.01 22.98
CA VAL A 124 4.50 -3.73 22.31
C VAL A 124 4.41 -2.62 23.33
N GLU A 125 5.28 -1.65 23.20
CA GLU A 125 5.34 -0.46 24.04
C GLU A 125 5.12 0.77 23.16
N VAL A 126 4.23 1.65 23.56
CA VAL A 126 3.85 2.86 22.79
C VAL A 126 4.35 4.08 23.53
N LEU A 127 5.21 4.83 22.89
CA LEU A 127 5.87 6.00 23.43
C LEU A 127 5.62 7.25 22.57
N PRO A 128 5.81 8.46 23.12
CA PRO A 128 5.91 9.66 22.30
C PRO A 128 7.01 9.49 21.24
N LEU A 129 6.76 9.93 20.03
CA LEU A 129 7.74 9.84 18.94
C LEU A 129 8.97 10.69 19.27
N GLY A 130 10.16 10.09 19.31
CA GLY A 130 11.36 10.78 19.78
C GLY A 130 12.70 10.22 19.31
N HIS A 131 12.77 8.94 18.95
CA HIS A 131 14.00 8.26 18.62
C HIS A 131 14.73 8.89 17.42
N TYR A 132 16.03 9.13 17.56
CA TYR A 132 16.85 9.81 16.55
C TYR A 132 16.76 9.18 15.15
N ALA A 133 16.87 7.85 15.05
CA ALA A 133 16.80 7.15 13.77
C ALA A 133 15.43 7.27 13.08
N LEU A 134 14.35 7.40 13.86
CA LEU A 134 13.00 7.64 13.31
C LEU A 134 12.84 9.09 12.84
N ARG A 135 13.44 10.05 13.57
CA ARG A 135 13.51 11.45 13.10
C ARG A 135 14.28 11.57 11.79
N GLN A 136 15.44 10.89 11.69
CA GLN A 136 16.22 10.85 10.45
C GLN A 136 15.41 10.22 9.30
N TYR A 137 14.69 9.13 9.57
CA TYR A 137 13.83 8.51 8.56
C TYR A 137 12.69 9.44 8.11
N LEU A 138 12.09 10.22 9.01
CA LEU A 138 11.10 11.25 8.64
C LEU A 138 11.72 12.33 7.75
N THR A 139 12.95 12.77 8.06
CA THR A 139 13.69 13.72 7.20
C THR A 139 13.94 13.15 5.80
N GLU A 140 14.35 11.86 5.70
CA GLU A 140 14.51 11.17 4.42
C GLU A 140 13.19 11.09 3.62
N ARG A 141 12.05 11.11 4.31
CA ARG A 141 10.70 11.12 3.73
C ARG A 141 10.13 12.54 3.57
N ALA A 142 10.94 13.56 3.80
CA ALA A 142 10.57 14.99 3.75
C ALA A 142 9.37 15.36 4.65
N ILE A 143 9.14 14.61 5.74
CA ILE A 143 8.07 14.87 6.71
C ILE A 143 8.65 15.61 7.93
N PRO A 144 8.17 16.83 8.26
CA PRO A 144 8.55 17.52 9.46
C PRO A 144 8.18 16.71 10.72
N PHE A 145 9.08 16.72 11.70
CA PHE A 145 8.84 16.02 12.96
C PHE A 145 7.55 16.48 13.66
N GLU A 146 7.26 17.76 13.62
CA GLU A 146 6.09 18.39 14.22
C GLU A 146 4.79 17.88 13.59
N VAL A 147 4.79 17.60 12.27
CA VAL A 147 3.66 16.98 11.58
C VAL A 147 3.51 15.53 12.02
N ALA A 148 4.58 14.75 11.95
CA ALA A 148 4.54 13.33 12.31
C ALA A 148 4.15 13.11 13.77
N SER A 149 4.65 13.92 14.72
CA SER A 149 4.40 13.76 16.16
C SER A 149 2.94 13.99 16.57
N ARG A 150 2.16 14.69 15.75
CA ARG A 150 0.71 14.89 16.01
C ARG A 150 -0.09 13.61 15.76
N TYR A 151 0.30 12.80 14.80
CA TYR A 151 -0.47 11.65 14.32
C TYR A 151 0.19 10.31 14.62
N CYS A 152 1.49 10.28 14.88
CA CYS A 152 2.25 9.06 15.07
C CYS A 152 2.78 8.92 16.48
N LYS A 153 3.08 7.67 16.82
CA LYS A 153 3.77 7.27 18.06
C LYS A 153 5.06 6.55 17.71
N GLU A 154 5.92 6.40 18.69
CA GLU A 154 7.04 5.48 18.62
C GLU A 154 6.61 4.15 19.22
N LEU A 155 6.77 3.07 18.47
CA LEU A 155 6.49 1.72 18.95
C LEU A 155 7.80 0.95 19.10
N HIS A 156 7.98 0.39 20.30
CA HIS A 156 8.98 -0.62 20.56
C HIS A 156 8.28 -1.97 20.66
N TYR A 157 8.82 -2.99 20.02
CA TYR A 157 8.20 -4.32 19.99
C TYR A 157 9.22 -5.41 19.77
N ASP A 158 8.89 -6.61 20.21
CA ASP A 158 9.67 -7.78 19.93
C ASP A 158 9.10 -8.50 18.71
N LEU A 159 9.99 -8.90 17.82
CA LEU A 159 9.67 -9.66 16.62
C LEU A 159 10.75 -10.73 16.43
N ARG A 160 10.37 -12.02 16.48
CA ARG A 160 11.32 -13.15 16.41
C ARG A 160 12.46 -13.03 17.42
N ASN A 161 12.12 -12.77 18.68
CA ASN A 161 13.05 -12.64 19.81
C ASN A 161 14.09 -11.49 19.65
N LYS A 162 13.80 -10.49 18.83
CA LYS A 162 14.63 -9.29 18.69
C LYS A 162 13.80 -8.05 18.93
N ARG A 163 14.37 -7.11 19.65
CA ARG A 163 13.75 -5.80 19.91
C ARG A 163 13.90 -4.89 18.72
N TYR A 164 12.80 -4.26 18.29
CA TYR A 164 12.73 -3.31 17.20
C TYR A 164 11.97 -2.06 17.64
N PHE A 165 12.12 -1.01 16.84
CA PHE A 165 11.34 0.21 16.98
C PHE A 165 10.90 0.72 15.60
N ALA A 166 9.77 1.41 15.55
CA ALA A 166 9.21 1.96 14.33
C ALA A 166 8.30 3.16 14.64
N ILE A 167 8.00 3.95 13.61
CA ILE A 167 6.89 4.89 13.61
C ILE A 167 5.61 4.08 13.57
N GLY A 168 4.71 4.31 14.53
CA GLY A 168 3.40 3.70 14.61
C GLY A 168 2.31 4.72 14.32
N PHE A 169 1.48 4.43 13.33
CA PHE A 169 0.30 5.21 13.00
C PHE A 169 -0.94 4.47 13.50
N PRO A 170 -1.71 5.01 14.46
CA PRO A 170 -2.84 4.31 15.06
C PRO A 170 -3.98 4.15 14.06
N ASN A 171 -4.72 3.06 14.19
CA ASN A 171 -5.93 2.84 13.42
C ASN A 171 -7.19 2.77 14.30
N ASP A 172 -8.36 2.87 13.69
CA ASP A 172 -9.66 2.95 14.38
C ASP A 172 -10.03 1.68 15.17
N LYS A 173 -9.28 0.58 14.99
CA LYS A 173 -9.48 -0.68 15.69
C LYS A 173 -8.52 -0.89 16.88
N GLY A 174 -7.70 0.11 17.19
CA GLY A 174 -6.74 0.04 18.29
C GLY A 174 -5.41 -0.66 17.92
N GLY A 175 -5.17 -0.94 16.64
CA GLY A 175 -3.89 -1.40 16.12
C GLY A 175 -3.05 -0.24 15.59
N TYR A 176 -1.88 -0.57 15.03
CA TYR A 176 -0.94 0.40 14.47
C TYR A 176 -0.38 -0.08 13.15
N GLU A 177 -0.38 0.77 12.13
CA GLU A 177 0.51 0.59 10.99
C GLU A 177 1.92 1.01 11.43
N VAL A 178 2.92 0.15 11.21
CA VAL A 178 4.29 0.39 11.64
C VAL A 178 5.24 0.53 10.46
N ARG A 179 6.12 1.53 10.53
CA ARG A 179 7.08 1.81 9.48
C ARG A 179 8.41 2.29 10.04
N ASN A 180 9.49 1.74 9.52
CA ASN A 180 10.82 2.32 9.62
C ASN A 180 11.53 2.15 8.27
N LYS A 181 12.81 2.53 8.18
CA LYS A 181 13.60 2.47 6.94
C LYS A 181 13.62 1.06 6.30
N PHE A 182 13.53 0.00 7.10
CA PHE A 182 13.75 -1.38 6.68
C PHE A 182 12.49 -2.26 6.74
N PHE A 183 11.43 -1.77 7.36
CA PHE A 183 10.26 -2.59 7.66
C PHE A 183 8.94 -1.82 7.52
N LYS A 184 7.96 -2.51 6.94
CA LYS A 184 6.54 -2.12 6.90
C LYS A 184 5.73 -3.28 7.46
N GLY A 185 4.84 -3.00 8.40
CA GLY A 185 3.98 -4.01 9.00
C GLY A 185 2.79 -3.40 9.72
N CYS A 186 2.07 -4.23 10.46
CA CYS A 186 0.93 -3.81 11.26
C CYS A 186 0.93 -4.57 12.59
N VAL A 187 0.89 -3.83 13.69
CA VAL A 187 0.53 -4.38 15.00
C VAL A 187 -0.99 -4.49 15.02
N ALA A 188 -1.47 -5.72 15.13
CA ALA A 188 -2.90 -6.03 15.04
C ALA A 188 -3.74 -5.35 16.14
N PRO A 189 -5.02 -5.11 15.86
CA PRO A 189 -5.79 -5.44 14.67
C PRO A 189 -5.53 -4.45 13.52
N LYS A 190 -5.61 -4.91 12.27
CA LYS A 190 -5.49 -4.07 11.09
C LYS A 190 -6.80 -3.34 10.78
N GLY A 191 -6.71 -2.06 10.43
CA GLY A 191 -7.88 -1.24 10.16
C GLY A 191 -7.54 0.04 9.39
N THR A 192 -8.57 0.79 9.03
CA THR A 192 -8.47 2.16 8.52
C THR A 192 -8.14 3.11 9.65
N THR A 193 -7.74 4.33 9.30
CA THR A 193 -7.65 5.45 10.23
C THR A 193 -8.51 6.60 9.71
N PHE A 194 -9.48 7.01 10.50
CA PHE A 194 -10.33 8.15 10.18
C PHE A 194 -9.96 9.33 11.07
N ILE A 195 -9.62 10.46 10.46
CA ILE A 195 -9.22 11.70 11.14
C ILE A 195 -10.22 12.77 10.78
N LYS A 196 -11.01 13.16 11.76
CA LYS A 196 -12.04 14.17 11.56
C LYS A 196 -11.44 15.57 11.44
N ALA A 197 -11.97 16.39 10.56
CA ALA A 197 -11.64 17.82 10.46
C ALA A 197 -11.99 18.54 11.77
N GLY A 198 -11.24 19.59 12.07
CA GLY A 198 -11.51 20.42 13.25
C GLY A 198 -12.72 21.33 13.15
N ASN A 199 -13.34 21.43 11.97
CA ASN A 199 -14.52 22.26 11.69
C ASN A 199 -15.76 21.36 11.50
N GLU A 200 -16.94 21.86 11.88
CA GLU A 200 -18.20 21.10 11.82
C GLU A 200 -18.75 20.88 10.39
N GLN A 201 -18.10 21.39 9.35
CA GLN A 201 -18.56 21.34 7.94
C GLN A 201 -17.75 20.31 7.14
N GLY A 202 -17.85 19.03 7.49
CA GLY A 202 -17.19 17.95 6.76
C GLY A 202 -17.98 17.47 5.53
N TRP A 203 -18.12 18.31 4.48
CA TRP A 203 -18.73 17.91 3.21
C TRP A 203 -17.72 17.23 2.25
N GLU A 204 -16.44 17.27 2.59
CA GLU A 204 -15.35 16.72 1.77
C GLU A 204 -14.48 15.77 2.58
N CYS A 205 -14.04 14.68 1.94
CA CYS A 205 -13.16 13.70 2.55
C CYS A 205 -11.95 13.42 1.64
N ASN A 206 -10.74 13.49 2.19
CA ASN A 206 -9.54 13.00 1.54
C ASN A 206 -9.37 11.50 1.82
N VAL A 207 -8.98 10.72 0.80
CA VAL A 207 -8.71 9.30 0.90
C VAL A 207 -7.27 9.03 0.50
N PHE A 208 -6.50 8.42 1.39
CA PHE A 208 -5.10 8.05 1.20
C PHE A 208 -4.91 6.54 1.26
N GLU A 209 -3.99 6.00 0.45
CA GLU A 209 -3.65 4.58 0.55
C GLU A 209 -2.84 4.28 1.80
N GLY A 210 -1.85 5.12 2.13
CA GLY A 210 -0.96 4.96 3.26
C GLY A 210 -0.80 6.23 4.10
N PHE A 211 -0.34 6.06 5.34
CA PHE A 211 -0.22 7.19 6.26
C PHE A 211 0.92 8.17 5.89
N PHE A 212 1.94 7.74 5.13
CA PHE A 212 2.96 8.67 4.64
C PHE A 212 2.39 9.64 3.61
N ASP A 213 1.42 9.21 2.80
CA ASP A 213 0.74 10.09 1.85
C ASP A 213 -0.13 11.12 2.55
N PHE A 214 -0.84 10.70 3.61
CA PHE A 214 -1.56 11.61 4.51
C PHE A 214 -0.61 12.63 5.15
N LEU A 215 0.51 12.19 5.74
CA LEU A 215 1.50 13.10 6.34
C LEU A 215 2.11 14.04 5.29
N SER A 216 2.28 13.58 4.05
CA SER A 216 2.76 14.40 2.93
C SER A 216 1.76 15.47 2.56
N ALA A 217 0.47 15.14 2.46
CA ALA A 217 -0.59 16.10 2.21
C ALA A 217 -0.62 17.19 3.29
N VAL A 218 -0.53 16.82 4.56
CA VAL A 218 -0.46 17.77 5.69
C VAL A 218 0.81 18.62 5.64
N THR A 219 1.93 18.07 5.14
CA THR A 219 3.20 18.80 5.00
C THR A 219 3.14 19.82 3.87
N ILE A 220 2.56 19.44 2.73
CA ILE A 220 2.42 20.30 1.56
C ILE A 220 1.40 21.42 1.84
N ASN A 221 0.27 21.04 2.41
CA ASN A 221 -0.83 21.96 2.66
C ASN A 221 -1.47 21.67 4.03
N GLN A 222 -1.30 22.58 4.98
CA GLN A 222 -1.94 22.45 6.30
C GLN A 222 -3.47 22.46 6.21
N ASP A 223 -4.05 23.03 5.13
CA ASP A 223 -5.49 23.01 4.89
C ASP A 223 -6.02 21.60 4.57
N ALA A 224 -5.14 20.63 4.28
CA ALA A 224 -5.53 19.23 4.18
C ALA A 224 -6.23 18.72 5.46
N THR A 225 -5.97 19.34 6.62
CA THR A 225 -6.63 19.03 7.90
C THR A 225 -8.01 19.69 8.06
N GLN A 226 -8.44 20.54 7.14
CA GLN A 226 -9.77 21.16 7.15
C GLN A 226 -10.84 20.22 6.57
N ARG A 227 -10.43 19.14 5.89
CA ARG A 227 -11.30 18.06 5.42
C ARG A 227 -11.17 16.85 6.32
N ASP A 228 -12.20 16.02 6.35
CA ASP A 228 -12.07 14.69 6.92
C ASP A 228 -11.06 13.87 6.13
N ASN A 229 -10.32 13.01 6.80
CA ASN A 229 -9.26 12.22 6.17
C ASN A 229 -9.43 10.74 6.49
N LEU A 230 -9.53 9.92 5.46
CA LEU A 230 -9.56 8.46 5.58
C LEU A 230 -8.24 7.90 5.04
N VAL A 231 -7.46 7.29 5.93
CA VAL A 231 -6.27 6.53 5.55
C VAL A 231 -6.64 5.06 5.51
N LEU A 232 -6.58 4.46 4.34
CA LEU A 232 -6.97 3.05 4.13
C LEU A 232 -6.03 2.08 4.83
N ASN A 233 -4.74 2.44 4.96
CA ASN A 233 -3.67 1.56 5.45
C ASN A 233 -3.50 0.25 4.63
N SER A 234 -4.49 -0.08 3.82
CA SER A 234 -4.46 -1.13 2.81
C SER A 234 -5.66 -0.95 1.88
N ILE A 235 -5.43 -1.08 0.59
CA ILE A 235 -6.44 -0.93 -0.46
C ILE A 235 -7.63 -1.89 -0.30
N ILE A 236 -7.46 -3.00 0.43
CA ILE A 236 -8.53 -3.96 0.72
C ILE A 236 -9.71 -3.37 1.52
N TYR A 237 -9.47 -2.26 2.22
CA TYR A 237 -10.51 -1.58 2.99
C TYR A 237 -11.35 -0.61 2.16
N LEU A 238 -10.94 -0.31 0.92
CA LEU A 238 -11.62 0.66 0.07
C LEU A 238 -13.12 0.36 -0.07
N ARG A 239 -13.46 -0.87 -0.49
CA ARG A 239 -14.86 -1.28 -0.68
C ARG A 239 -15.70 -1.22 0.59
N LYS A 240 -15.08 -1.45 1.75
CA LYS A 240 -15.75 -1.36 3.05
C LYS A 240 -15.96 0.08 3.51
N SER A 241 -15.24 1.02 2.90
CA SER A 241 -15.31 2.43 3.22
C SER A 241 -16.27 3.20 2.31
N THR A 242 -16.79 2.58 1.24
CA THR A 242 -17.67 3.28 0.28
C THR A 242 -18.95 3.82 0.92
N ASP A 243 -19.54 3.10 1.88
CA ASP A 243 -20.73 3.55 2.59
C ASP A 243 -20.45 4.84 3.41
N LEU A 244 -19.30 4.89 4.08
CA LEU A 244 -18.85 6.10 4.77
C LEU A 244 -18.61 7.23 3.77
N LEU A 245 -17.89 6.96 2.69
CA LEU A 245 -17.53 7.97 1.69
C LEU A 245 -18.72 8.48 0.90
N SER A 246 -19.80 7.71 0.76
CA SER A 246 -21.02 8.14 0.08
C SER A 246 -21.75 9.30 0.78
N GLN A 247 -21.44 9.54 2.06
CA GLN A 247 -22.03 10.62 2.87
C GLN A 247 -21.42 11.98 2.55
N TYR A 248 -20.29 12.04 1.83
CA TYR A 248 -19.62 13.27 1.45
C TYR A 248 -20.09 13.78 0.08
N ASP A 249 -20.00 15.07 -0.13
CA ASP A 249 -20.28 15.70 -1.42
C ASP A 249 -19.10 15.49 -2.38
N HIS A 250 -17.87 15.59 -1.86
CA HIS A 250 -16.64 15.34 -2.61
C HIS A 250 -15.69 14.41 -1.87
N VAL A 251 -15.11 13.48 -2.63
CA VAL A 251 -14.11 12.50 -2.18
C VAL A 251 -12.83 12.70 -2.98
N HIS A 252 -11.81 13.24 -2.33
CA HIS A 252 -10.50 13.53 -2.93
C HIS A 252 -9.59 12.30 -2.80
N ALA A 253 -9.33 11.61 -3.90
CA ALA A 253 -8.56 10.37 -3.91
C ALA A 253 -7.07 10.64 -4.18
N TYR A 254 -6.22 10.35 -3.18
CA TYR A 254 -4.76 10.38 -3.23
C TYR A 254 -4.23 8.96 -3.10
N LEU A 255 -4.37 8.15 -4.15
CA LEU A 255 -3.98 6.74 -4.19
C LEU A 255 -2.70 6.54 -5.02
N ASP A 256 -2.02 5.40 -4.84
CA ASP A 256 -0.76 5.11 -5.53
C ASP A 256 -0.93 5.12 -7.06
N ASN A 257 0.07 5.62 -7.80
CA ASN A 257 0.13 5.63 -9.27
C ASN A 257 0.54 4.27 -9.86
N ASP A 258 0.21 3.16 -9.19
CA ASP A 258 0.41 1.82 -9.70
C ASP A 258 -0.92 1.19 -10.18
N ASP A 259 -0.86 -0.06 -10.68
CA ASP A 259 -2.05 -0.75 -11.20
C ASP A 259 -3.13 -0.97 -10.14
N ALA A 260 -2.75 -1.15 -8.88
CA ALA A 260 -3.68 -1.36 -7.78
C ALA A 260 -4.38 -0.05 -7.42
N GLY A 261 -3.64 1.05 -7.31
CA GLY A 261 -4.19 2.38 -7.04
C GLY A 261 -5.11 2.87 -8.16
N ARG A 262 -4.72 2.71 -9.43
CA ARG A 262 -5.61 3.05 -10.57
C ARG A 262 -6.93 2.29 -10.55
N LYS A 263 -6.91 0.99 -10.24
CA LYS A 263 -8.13 0.18 -10.08
C LYS A 263 -8.97 0.62 -8.89
N ALA A 264 -8.32 1.06 -7.83
CA ALA A 264 -9.00 1.58 -6.65
C ALA A 264 -9.71 2.91 -6.95
N VAL A 265 -9.06 3.83 -7.67
CA VAL A 265 -9.70 5.07 -8.16
C VAL A 265 -10.91 4.72 -9.04
N GLN A 266 -10.77 3.77 -9.96
CA GLN A 266 -11.89 3.35 -10.80
C GLN A 266 -13.02 2.76 -9.95
N THR A 267 -12.71 1.94 -8.95
CA THR A 267 -13.72 1.40 -8.01
C THR A 267 -14.44 2.50 -7.24
N LEU A 268 -13.73 3.55 -6.81
CA LEU A 268 -14.38 4.72 -6.18
C LEU A 268 -15.32 5.42 -7.15
N LYS A 269 -14.88 5.68 -8.38
CA LYS A 269 -15.70 6.32 -9.43
C LYS A 269 -16.92 5.49 -9.78
N ASP A 270 -16.79 4.16 -9.85
CA ASP A 270 -17.92 3.24 -10.10
C ASP A 270 -18.95 3.26 -8.97
N CYS A 271 -18.52 3.44 -7.71
CA CYS A 271 -19.39 3.44 -6.54
C CYS A 271 -19.99 4.82 -6.21
N LEU A 272 -19.23 5.91 -6.42
CA LEU A 272 -19.56 7.25 -5.94
C LEU A 272 -19.78 8.28 -7.06
N GLY A 273 -19.49 7.91 -8.32
CA GLY A 273 -19.70 8.75 -9.50
C GLY A 273 -18.86 10.02 -9.49
N GLU A 274 -19.50 11.13 -9.87
CA GLU A 274 -18.89 12.46 -10.01
C GLU A 274 -18.40 13.08 -8.68
N LYS A 275 -18.74 12.48 -7.55
CA LYS A 275 -18.21 12.91 -6.25
C LYS A 275 -16.72 12.70 -6.10
N VAL A 276 -16.12 11.81 -6.91
CA VAL A 276 -14.70 11.44 -6.82
C VAL A 276 -13.83 12.38 -7.62
N ILE A 277 -12.96 13.08 -6.91
CA ILE A 277 -11.92 13.95 -7.47
C ILE A 277 -10.59 13.19 -7.38
N ASP A 278 -10.03 12.84 -8.53
CA ASP A 278 -8.82 12.05 -8.65
C ASP A 278 -7.59 12.97 -8.70
N HIS A 279 -6.73 12.86 -7.69
CA HIS A 279 -5.51 13.65 -7.54
C HIS A 279 -4.25 12.93 -8.01
N THR A 280 -4.34 11.73 -8.59
CA THR A 280 -3.15 10.97 -9.04
C THR A 280 -2.36 11.71 -10.12
N ALA A 281 -2.99 12.56 -10.91
CA ALA A 281 -2.33 13.41 -11.92
C ALA A 281 -1.44 14.50 -11.30
N ASP A 282 -1.73 14.95 -10.07
CA ASP A 282 -0.99 16.04 -9.40
C ASP A 282 0.43 15.62 -9.04
N TYR A 283 0.67 14.31 -8.90
CA TYR A 283 1.99 13.70 -8.64
C TYR A 283 2.39 12.72 -9.76
N ASN A 284 2.06 13.07 -10.99
CA ASN A 284 2.45 12.25 -12.16
C ASN A 284 3.98 12.09 -12.23
N GLY A 285 4.44 10.89 -12.60
CA GLY A 285 5.87 10.54 -12.61
C GLY A 285 6.43 10.16 -11.23
N CYS A 286 5.58 10.15 -10.19
CA CYS A 286 5.87 9.60 -8.87
C CYS A 286 4.90 8.45 -8.57
N LYS A 287 5.35 7.50 -7.77
CA LYS A 287 4.52 6.36 -7.37
C LYS A 287 3.38 6.80 -6.45
N ASP A 288 3.70 7.66 -5.49
CA ASP A 288 2.80 8.13 -4.44
C ASP A 288 3.07 9.61 -4.10
N LEU A 289 2.20 10.20 -3.30
CA LEU A 289 2.30 11.61 -2.90
C LEU A 289 3.56 11.87 -2.06
N ASN A 290 4.02 10.89 -1.29
CA ASN A 290 5.24 11.06 -0.51
C ASN A 290 6.50 11.06 -1.39
N GLU A 291 6.58 10.24 -2.43
CA GLU A 291 7.69 10.31 -3.40
C GLU A 291 7.74 11.67 -4.10
N PHE A 292 6.58 12.21 -4.45
CA PHE A 292 6.48 13.56 -5.02
C PHE A 292 7.02 14.63 -4.06
N LEU A 293 6.64 14.59 -2.79
CA LEU A 293 7.14 15.51 -1.77
C LEU A 293 8.67 15.42 -1.63
N VAL A 294 9.23 14.21 -1.57
CA VAL A 294 10.68 13.98 -1.46
C VAL A 294 11.43 14.55 -2.66
N LYS A 295 10.95 14.29 -3.88
CA LYS A 295 11.58 14.82 -5.11
C LYS A 295 11.57 16.35 -5.15
N ASN A 296 10.46 16.96 -4.76
CA ASN A 296 10.35 18.41 -4.74
C ASN A 296 11.30 19.04 -3.72
N GLN A 297 11.45 18.45 -2.54
CA GLN A 297 12.39 18.93 -1.54
C GLN A 297 13.84 18.84 -2.02
N GLN A 298 14.19 17.75 -2.72
CA GLN A 298 15.53 17.59 -3.30
C GLN A 298 15.81 18.64 -4.39
N ASN A 299 14.84 18.94 -5.24
CA ASN A 299 14.98 19.95 -6.29
C ASN A 299 15.19 21.36 -5.69
N ILE A 300 14.47 21.71 -4.62
CA ILE A 300 14.63 22.98 -3.92
C ILE A 300 16.06 23.09 -3.35
N ASN A 301 16.54 22.03 -2.67
CA ASN A 301 17.87 22.02 -2.08
C ASN A 301 18.98 22.11 -3.13
N ASN A 302 18.83 21.45 -4.28
CA ASN A 302 19.80 21.50 -5.38
C ASN A 302 19.86 22.91 -6.00
N ASN A 303 18.72 23.56 -6.20
CA ASN A 303 18.67 24.93 -6.74
C ASN A 303 19.30 25.96 -5.78
N GLN A 304 19.10 25.80 -4.47
CA GLN A 304 19.75 26.65 -3.46
C GLN A 304 21.25 26.48 -3.43
N ASN A 305 21.75 25.26 -3.61
CA ASN A 305 23.19 24.99 -3.66
C ASN A 305 23.83 25.55 -4.96
N SER A 306 23.13 25.56 -6.07
CA SER A 306 23.59 26.12 -7.34
C SER A 306 23.72 27.65 -7.25
N THR A 307 22.73 28.32 -6.67
CA THR A 307 22.76 29.79 -6.47
C THR A 307 23.85 30.23 -5.48
N ASN A 308 24.11 29.45 -4.44
CA ASN A 308 25.18 29.73 -3.48
C ASN A 308 26.59 29.54 -4.09
N ASN A 309 26.75 28.61 -5.04
CA ASN A 309 28.03 28.42 -5.75
C ASN A 309 28.30 29.52 -6.79
N GLU A 310 27.26 30.05 -7.44
CA GLU A 310 27.38 31.19 -8.33
C GLU A 310 27.71 32.49 -7.58
N SER A 311 27.15 32.66 -6.37
CA SER A 311 27.44 33.81 -5.51
C SER A 311 28.87 33.80 -4.96
N ASN A 312 29.46 32.63 -4.71
CA ASN A 312 30.84 32.51 -4.25
C ASN A 312 31.89 32.68 -5.35
N ASN A 313 31.53 32.49 -6.61
CA ASN A 313 32.44 32.76 -7.73
C ASN A 313 32.49 34.24 -8.16
N ASN A 314 31.49 35.03 -7.81
CA ASN A 314 31.41 36.46 -8.11
C ASN A 314 31.99 37.36 -7.01
N ASN A 315 32.42 36.81 -5.87
CA ASN A 315 33.01 37.60 -4.76
C ASN A 315 34.53 37.82 -4.85
N ASN A 316 35.13 37.64 -6.04
CA ASN A 316 36.51 38.06 -6.29
C ASN A 316 36.63 39.31 -7.17
N GLU A 317 35.52 39.97 -7.52
CA GLU A 317 35.54 41.28 -8.16
C GLU A 317 34.47 42.18 -7.50
N GLU A 318 35.03 43.16 -6.74
CA GLU A 318 34.42 44.46 -6.33
C GLU A 318 33.15 44.49 -5.42
N CYS A 319 33.40 45.18 -4.31
CA CYS A 319 32.45 45.78 -3.36
C CYS A 319 31.36 46.66 -4.05
N ASN A 320 30.19 46.53 -3.52
CA ASN A 320 29.14 47.49 -3.20
C ASN A 320 27.77 47.20 -3.81
N GLU A 321 26.84 47.27 -2.89
CA GLU A 321 25.42 47.69 -3.04
C GLU A 321 24.31 46.66 -3.04
N GLU A 322 23.56 46.77 -1.97
CA GLU A 322 22.11 46.60 -1.75
C GLU A 322 21.47 45.22 -1.70
N ILE A 323 21.06 44.93 -0.50
CA ILE A 323 20.12 43.88 -0.08
C ILE A 323 18.74 44.21 -0.71
N SER A 324 18.20 43.28 -1.52
CA SER A 324 16.75 43.24 -1.77
C SER A 324 16.18 41.86 -1.41
N GLU A 325 15.35 41.88 -0.38
CA GLU A 325 14.48 40.78 0.01
C GLU A 325 13.55 40.38 -1.16
N GLY A 326 13.68 39.18 -1.71
CA GLY A 326 12.87 38.78 -2.87
C GLY A 326 12.84 37.32 -3.26
N GLY A 327 13.25 36.38 -2.40
CA GLY A 327 13.44 34.96 -2.80
C GLY A 327 12.48 33.90 -2.25
N LEU A 328 11.63 34.21 -1.27
CA LEU A 328 10.86 33.20 -0.53
C LEU A 328 9.40 32.96 -0.98
N HIS A 329 8.87 33.75 -1.92
CA HIS A 329 7.46 33.68 -2.32
C HIS A 329 7.16 32.81 -3.56
N GLY A 330 8.15 32.43 -4.36
CA GLY A 330 7.93 31.66 -5.61
C GLY A 330 7.65 30.18 -5.40
N SER A 331 8.35 29.55 -4.50
CA SER A 331 8.26 28.08 -4.32
C SER A 331 7.00 27.62 -3.59
N ARG A 332 6.43 28.44 -2.71
CA ARG A 332 5.15 28.13 -2.03
C ARG A 332 3.93 28.15 -2.98
N ARG A 333 3.97 28.95 -4.04
CA ARG A 333 2.84 29.07 -4.98
C ARG A 333 2.67 27.84 -5.90
N VAL A 334 3.72 27.11 -6.21
CA VAL A 334 3.63 25.90 -7.05
C VAL A 334 3.04 24.75 -6.26
N LEU A 335 3.43 24.58 -4.99
CA LEU A 335 2.86 23.56 -4.10
C LEU A 335 1.38 23.81 -3.75
N HIS A 336 0.95 25.06 -3.66
CA HIS A 336 -0.46 25.41 -3.40
C HIS A 336 -1.41 25.12 -4.58
N ARG A 337 -0.90 24.94 -5.81
CA ARG A 337 -1.72 24.63 -6.98
C ARG A 337 -2.10 23.16 -7.10
N CYS A 338 -1.35 22.25 -6.45
CA CYS A 338 -1.61 20.82 -6.53
C CYS A 338 -2.65 20.28 -5.54
N LEU A 339 -3.13 21.11 -4.60
CA LEU A 339 -4.05 20.65 -3.55
C LEU A 339 -5.28 21.54 -3.31
N ARG A 340 -5.62 22.41 -4.27
CA ARG A 340 -6.90 23.14 -4.23
C ARG A 340 -7.98 22.51 -5.04
#